data_91849d8d01a12241747935aed0a5b76e
#
_entry.id   91849d8d01a12241747935aed0a5b76e
#
_cell.length_a   1.000
_cell.length_b   1.000
_cell.length_c   1.000
_cell.angle_alpha   90.00
_cell.angle_beta   90.00
_cell.angle_gamma   90.00
#
_symmetry.space_group_name_H-M   'P 1'
#
loop_
_entity.id
_entity.type
_entity.pdbx_description
1 polymer ?
#
loop_
_entity_poly.entity_id
_entity_poly.type
_entity_poly.pdbx_seq_one_letter_code
_entity_poly.pdbx_strand_id
1 'polypeptide(L)' 'QFQIKEANKMTAKPLSQLKLKKGVLIAAIIRKGKTIFPTGEDRLEVGDQLLVTTLLPNITKIYDLIER' A
#
# COMPACT_ATOMS: atom_id res chain seq x y z
N GLN A 1 -0.39 -1.42 9.95
CA GLN A 1 -1.35 -2.12 9.09
C GLN A 1 -2.42 -1.14 8.62
N PHE A 2 -2.70 -1.13 7.33
CA PHE A 2 -3.66 -0.20 6.72
C PHE A 2 -4.71 -0.98 5.94
N GLN A 3 -5.92 -0.45 5.90
CA GLN A 3 -6.99 -1.02 5.09
C GLN A 3 -7.45 0.00 4.04
N ILE A 4 -7.62 -0.46 2.81
CA ILE A 4 -8.14 0.37 1.73
C ILE A 4 -9.65 0.28 1.75
N LYS A 5 -10.30 1.37 2.16
CA LYS A 5 -11.76 1.42 2.32
C LYS A 5 -12.47 1.92 1.08
N GLU A 6 -11.78 2.68 0.24
CA GLU A 6 -12.35 3.25 -0.97
C GLU A 6 -11.28 3.42 -2.03
N ALA A 7 -11.68 3.53 -3.29
CA ALA A 7 -10.76 3.77 -4.38
C ALA A 7 -10.07 5.13 -4.21
N ASN A 8 -8.76 5.17 -4.46
CA ASN A 8 -7.97 6.38 -4.29
C ASN A 8 -6.74 6.32 -5.20
N LYS A 9 -5.81 7.25 -5.04
CA LYS A 9 -4.60 7.30 -5.86
C LYS A 9 -3.79 6.01 -5.79
N MET A 10 -3.83 5.30 -4.67
CA MET A 10 -3.06 4.08 -4.51
C MET A 10 -3.68 2.90 -5.24
N THR A 11 -4.97 2.93 -5.55
CA THR A 11 -5.62 1.86 -6.32
C THR A 11 -5.62 2.12 -7.82
N ALA A 12 -5.25 3.33 -8.24
CA ALA A 12 -5.37 3.75 -9.63
C ALA A 12 -4.24 3.22 -10.52
N LYS A 13 -3.09 2.87 -9.95
CA LYS A 13 -1.90 2.50 -10.70
C LYS A 13 -1.24 1.25 -10.11
N PRO A 14 -0.47 0.50 -10.92
CA PRO A 14 0.37 -0.57 -10.38
C PRO A 14 1.37 -0.04 -9.36
N LEU A 15 1.82 -0.91 -8.47
CA LEU A 15 2.74 -0.51 -7.40
C LEU A 15 4.03 0.13 -7.92
N SER A 16 4.52 -0.35 -9.06
CA SER A 16 5.74 0.22 -9.67
C SER A 16 5.58 1.68 -10.09
N GLN A 17 4.33 2.13 -10.27
CA GLN A 17 4.04 3.52 -10.65
C GLN A 17 3.63 4.40 -9.49
N LEU A 18 3.50 3.82 -8.30
CA LEU A 18 3.23 4.59 -7.09
C LEU A 18 4.54 5.13 -6.54
N LYS A 19 4.54 6.40 -6.17
CA LYS A 19 5.71 7.03 -5.58
C LYS A 19 5.64 6.89 -4.06
N LEU A 20 6.00 5.72 -3.57
CA LEU A 20 6.08 5.50 -2.14
C LEU A 20 7.21 6.33 -1.54
N LYS A 21 6.98 6.84 -0.34
CA LYS A 21 8.02 7.57 0.37
C LYS A 21 9.21 6.66 0.60
N LYS A 22 10.40 7.27 0.59
CA LYS A 22 11.63 6.54 0.89
C LYS A 22 11.54 5.94 2.27
N GLY A 23 11.92 4.69 2.41
CA GLY A 23 11.83 3.98 3.68
C GLY A 23 10.49 3.29 3.92
N VAL A 24 9.55 3.35 2.97
CA VAL A 24 8.27 2.66 3.05
C VAL A 24 8.28 1.45 2.14
N LEU A 25 7.87 0.30 2.67
CA LEU A 25 7.75 -0.94 1.91
C LEU A 25 6.41 -1.60 2.24
N ILE A 26 5.65 -1.94 1.19
CA ILE A 26 4.47 -2.77 1.36
C ILE A 26 4.93 -4.21 1.35
N ALA A 27 4.96 -4.81 2.53
CA ALA A 27 5.50 -6.17 2.70
C ALA A 27 4.54 -7.24 2.21
N ALA A 28 3.23 -7.03 2.39
CA ALA A 28 2.22 -8.00 1.97
C ALA A 28 0.86 -7.33 1.85
N ILE A 29 -0.02 -7.98 1.09
CA ILE A 29 -1.42 -7.58 0.94
C ILE A 29 -2.26 -8.75 1.41
N ILE A 30 -3.25 -8.49 2.25
CA ILE A 30 -4.24 -9.50 2.63
C ILE A 30 -5.52 -9.16 1.86
N ARG A 31 -5.88 -10.04 0.95
CA ARG A 31 -7.04 -9.87 0.07
C ARG A 31 -7.94 -11.08 0.18
N LYS A 32 -9.18 -10.86 0.63
CA LYS A 32 -10.16 -11.94 0.78
C LYS A 32 -9.61 -13.12 1.58
N GLY A 33 -8.92 -12.80 2.68
CA GLY A 33 -8.35 -13.81 3.57
C GLY A 33 -7.06 -14.47 3.09
N LYS A 34 -6.53 -14.04 1.94
CA LYS A 34 -5.29 -14.61 1.38
C LYS A 34 -4.17 -13.59 1.46
N THR A 35 -2.98 -14.08 1.78
CA THR A 35 -1.78 -13.25 1.81
C THR A 35 -1.14 -13.23 0.43
N ILE A 36 -0.92 -12.04 -0.10
CA ILE A 36 -0.29 -11.83 -1.40
C ILE A 36 1.02 -11.07 -1.16
N PHE A 37 2.11 -11.55 -1.74
CA PHE A 37 3.38 -10.82 -1.73
C PHE A 37 3.46 -10.02 -3.03
N PRO A 38 3.27 -8.69 -2.94
CA PRO A 38 3.07 -7.89 -4.15
C PRO A 38 4.35 -7.73 -4.97
N THR A 39 4.16 -7.64 -6.30
CA THR A 39 5.20 -7.24 -7.23
C THR A 39 4.87 -5.86 -7.77
N GLY A 40 5.78 -5.26 -8.55
CA GLY A 40 5.54 -3.95 -9.13
C GLY A 40 4.34 -3.89 -10.08
N GLU A 41 3.92 -5.04 -10.62
CA GLU A 41 2.79 -5.11 -11.54
C GLU A 41 1.44 -5.20 -10.82
N ASP A 42 1.45 -5.54 -9.54
CA ASP A 42 0.21 -5.68 -8.77
C ASP A 42 -0.40 -4.32 -8.47
N ARG A 43 -1.72 -4.29 -8.44
CA ARG A 43 -2.49 -3.10 -8.04
C ARG A 43 -3.16 -3.35 -6.70
N LEU A 44 -3.27 -2.31 -5.91
CA LEU A 44 -4.05 -2.35 -4.69
C LEU A 44 -5.54 -2.27 -5.04
N GLU A 45 -6.36 -2.95 -4.27
CA GLU A 45 -7.82 -2.97 -4.48
C GLU A 45 -8.53 -2.57 -3.21
N VAL A 46 -9.74 -2.05 -3.37
CA VAL A 46 -10.60 -1.75 -2.23
C VAL A 46 -10.85 -3.04 -1.45
N GLY A 47 -10.73 -2.95 -0.14
CA GLY A 47 -10.86 -4.10 0.74
C GLY A 47 -9.54 -4.73 1.15
N ASP A 48 -8.45 -4.38 0.45
CA ASP A 48 -7.12 -4.90 0.80
C ASP A 48 -6.67 -4.38 2.16
N GLN A 49 -6.03 -5.26 2.92
CA GLN A 49 -5.27 -4.85 4.09
C GLN A 49 -3.79 -4.87 3.71
N LEU A 50 -3.09 -3.81 4.06
CA LEU A 50 -1.68 -3.66 3.72
C LEU A 50 -0.82 -3.87 4.96
N LEU A 51 0.15 -4.76 4.85
CA LEU A 51 1.21 -4.87 5.84
C LEU A 51 2.38 -4.04 5.35
N VAL A 52 2.68 -2.98 6.08
CA VAL A 52 3.67 -1.99 5.68
C VAL A 52 4.79 -1.95 6.70
N THR A 53 6.02 -1.95 6.22
CA THR A 53 7.19 -1.65 7.05
C THR A 53 7.71 -0.27 6.69
N THR A 54 8.06 0.51 7.70
CA THR A 54 8.56 1.85 7.47
C THR A 54 9.51 2.27 8.59
N LEU A 55 10.48 3.09 8.23
CA LEU A 55 11.37 3.74 9.19
C LEU A 55 10.90 5.16 9.51
N LEU A 56 9.80 5.62 8.88
CA LEU A 56 9.30 6.97 9.07
C LEU A 56 8.43 7.05 10.32
N PRO A 57 8.60 8.08 11.16
CA PRO A 57 7.94 8.14 12.46
C PRO A 57 6.45 8.51 12.43
N ASN A 58 5.96 9.16 11.41
CA ASN A 58 4.63 9.77 11.44
C ASN A 58 3.67 9.20 10.38
N ILE A 59 3.79 7.90 10.10
CA ILE A 59 2.89 7.24 9.16
C ILE A 59 1.66 6.75 9.92
N THR A 60 0.55 7.47 9.80
CA THR A 60 -0.71 7.14 10.47
C THR A 60 -1.85 6.86 9.49
N LYS A 61 -1.74 7.36 8.27
CA LYS A 61 -2.78 7.22 7.25
C LYS A 61 -2.19 6.65 5.98
N ILE A 62 -3.02 5.97 5.20
CA ILE A 62 -2.55 5.38 3.94
C ILE A 62 -1.94 6.41 3.00
N TYR A 63 -2.46 7.64 2.98
CA TYR A 63 -1.93 8.69 2.12
C TYR A 63 -0.53 9.16 2.54
N ASP A 64 -0.12 8.88 3.77
CA ASP A 64 1.22 9.21 4.23
C ASP A 64 2.29 8.32 3.60
N LEU A 65 1.89 7.23 2.95
CA LEU A 65 2.81 6.29 2.33
C LEU A 65 3.36 6.76 0.99
N ILE A 66 2.72 7.71 0.34
CA ILE A 66 3.12 8.17 -0.99
C ILE A 66 3.69 9.57 -0.95
N GLU A 67 4.59 9.85 -1.89
CA GLU A 67 5.10 11.20 -2.10
C GLU A 67 4.05 12.05 -2.81
N ARG A 68 4.04 13.30 -2.43
CA ARG A 68 3.17 14.28 -3.07
C ARG A 68 3.87 14.91 -4.27
#